data_14b552153bbba486d7f577b60ebf8d76
#
_entry.id   14b552153bbba486d7f577b60ebf8d76
#
_cell.length_a   1.000
_cell.length_b   1.000
_cell.length_c   1.000
_cell.angle_alpha   90.00
_cell.angle_beta   90.00
_cell.angle_gamma   90.00
#
_symmetry.space_group_name_H-M   'P 1'
#
loop_
_entity.id
_entity.type
_entity.pdbx_description
1 polymer ?
#
loop_
_entity_poly.entity_id
_entity_poly.type
_entity_poly.pdbx_seq_one_letter_code
_entity_poly.pdbx_strand_id
1 'polypeptide(L)'
;MGAFFVIVNVTLKDTFWIITGDKINTSKRRPQKRQKEKNMKTIRINEIINQFHSFNKECYHKTELLPELFALQSELVEVVFEGDDVDKTSLKIWDVEKRLAEMNAECGGVVTEQLRFFETDCKYICNLIKAEISGNRGENKAFESLSHIRGEHTVLRNIELSNGSERSELDAVVITRNGAFIIEVKNTSKNIFIDSEGNYYRTGEFLKWDSNIGEKMRIKRDLLRGVLDSKGLTYMPIYEVVVFTNNRVEIQNKCATLKTCFLSQLPYIIERCREIVFSFDEMDLAIEAISAANKESYYPLDFDVDSFKNNFADILATLELAKAKKSSNWFKTMMSFVGRKATKYAARAAMFAFVIVSAIGLVRN
;
A
#
# COMPACT_ATOMS: atom_id res chain seq x y z
N MET A 1 -22.05 -41.07 -5.68
CA MET A 1 -23.51 -41.11 -5.58
C MET A 1 -23.94 -40.10 -4.55
N GLY A 2 -24.75 -39.12 -4.93
CA GLY A 2 -25.28 -38.11 -4.04
C GLY A 2 -25.42 -36.79 -4.77
N ALA A 3 -26.46 -36.68 -5.60
CA ALA A 3 -26.81 -35.42 -6.26
C ALA A 3 -27.41 -34.46 -5.23
N PHE A 4 -26.80 -33.31 -5.01
CA PHE A 4 -27.39 -32.22 -4.26
C PHE A 4 -28.28 -31.38 -5.20
N PHE A 5 -29.59 -31.57 -5.04
CA PHE A 5 -30.59 -30.66 -5.62
C PHE A 5 -30.64 -29.38 -4.77
N VAL A 6 -30.17 -28.25 -5.31
CA VAL A 6 -30.52 -26.95 -4.76
C VAL A 6 -31.90 -26.57 -5.27
N ILE A 7 -32.91 -26.75 -4.44
CA ILE A 7 -34.27 -26.28 -4.70
C ILE A 7 -34.29 -24.79 -4.43
N VAL A 8 -34.26 -23.98 -5.52
CA VAL A 8 -34.61 -22.57 -5.46
C VAL A 8 -36.14 -22.49 -5.32
N ASN A 9 -36.60 -22.35 -4.07
CA ASN A 9 -38.01 -22.06 -3.79
C ASN A 9 -38.34 -20.64 -4.28
N VAL A 10 -38.69 -20.50 -5.54
CA VAL A 10 -39.41 -19.34 -6.04
C VAL A 10 -40.86 -19.53 -5.71
N THR A 11 -41.33 -18.92 -4.63
CA THR A 11 -42.73 -18.97 -4.23
C THR A 11 -43.59 -18.28 -5.30
N LEU A 12 -44.36 -19.06 -6.02
CA LEU A 12 -45.35 -18.70 -7.03
C LEU A 12 -46.52 -17.82 -6.52
N LYS A 13 -46.42 -17.23 -5.34
CA LYS A 13 -47.47 -16.41 -4.75
C LYS A 13 -47.55 -14.97 -5.26
N ASP A 14 -46.51 -14.48 -5.96
CA ASP A 14 -46.49 -13.07 -6.38
C ASP A 14 -47.00 -12.82 -7.81
N THR A 15 -47.45 -13.88 -8.51
CA THR A 15 -47.86 -13.78 -9.94
C THR A 15 -49.37 -13.79 -10.20
N PHE A 16 -50.20 -13.97 -9.17
CA PHE A 16 -51.64 -14.20 -9.38
C PHE A 16 -52.59 -13.01 -9.10
N TRP A 17 -52.07 -11.81 -8.78
CA TRP A 17 -52.89 -10.62 -8.44
C TRP A 17 -52.89 -9.49 -9.47
N ILE A 18 -52.76 -9.78 -10.76
CA ILE A 18 -52.72 -8.73 -11.80
C ILE A 18 -53.99 -8.75 -12.69
N ILE A 19 -55.07 -9.38 -12.32
CA ILE A 19 -56.32 -9.44 -13.16
C ILE A 19 -57.55 -8.94 -12.35
N THR A 20 -57.41 -8.06 -11.40
CA THR A 20 -58.57 -7.31 -10.92
C THR A 20 -58.21 -5.83 -10.94
N GLY A 21 -58.95 -5.10 -11.79
CA GLY A 21 -58.71 -3.71 -12.13
C GLY A 21 -59.01 -2.72 -11.01
N ASP A 22 -58.08 -2.61 -10.06
CA ASP A 22 -58.04 -1.48 -9.16
C ASP A 22 -56.80 -0.63 -9.48
N LYS A 23 -57.00 0.68 -9.63
CA LYS A 23 -55.95 1.69 -9.82
C LYS A 23 -54.99 1.65 -8.64
N ILE A 24 -53.98 0.81 -8.72
CA ILE A 24 -52.94 0.68 -7.72
C ILE A 24 -52.09 1.95 -7.71
N ASN A 25 -52.20 2.68 -6.62
CA ASN A 25 -51.47 3.91 -6.33
C ASN A 25 -49.94 3.64 -6.40
N THR A 26 -49.31 3.95 -7.52
CA THR A 26 -47.88 3.65 -7.81
C THR A 26 -46.90 4.46 -6.97
N SER A 27 -47.40 5.43 -6.20
CA SER A 27 -46.57 6.30 -5.37
C SER A 27 -45.99 5.62 -4.10
N LYS A 28 -46.64 4.58 -3.57
CA LYS A 28 -46.20 3.88 -2.33
C LYS A 28 -45.16 2.77 -2.57
N ARG A 29 -44.99 2.26 -3.79
CA ARG A 29 -44.03 1.17 -4.08
C ARG A 29 -42.57 1.64 -4.27
N ARG A 30 -42.34 2.92 -4.63
CA ARG A 30 -41.00 3.49 -4.84
C ARG A 30 -40.15 3.57 -3.54
N PRO A 31 -40.71 3.95 -2.36
CA PRO A 31 -39.92 4.02 -1.14
C PRO A 31 -39.43 2.66 -0.67
N GLN A 32 -40.25 1.61 -0.70
CA GLN A 32 -39.90 0.26 -0.26
C GLN A 32 -38.80 -0.38 -1.12
N LYS A 33 -38.84 -0.18 -2.43
CA LYS A 33 -37.81 -0.69 -3.34
C LYS A 33 -36.46 -0.03 -3.10
N ARG A 34 -36.44 1.32 -2.90
CA ARG A 34 -35.21 2.05 -2.57
C ARG A 34 -34.62 1.61 -1.25
N GLN A 35 -35.45 1.36 -0.24
CA GLN A 35 -35.00 0.90 1.07
C GLN A 35 -34.40 -0.50 0.99
N LYS A 36 -35.01 -1.43 0.23
CA LYS A 36 -34.47 -2.78 0.01
C LYS A 36 -33.10 -2.73 -0.70
N GLU A 37 -32.97 -1.91 -1.74
CA GLU A 37 -31.70 -1.73 -2.45
C GLU A 37 -30.61 -1.15 -1.55
N LYS A 38 -30.95 -0.16 -0.71
CA LYS A 38 -30.03 0.42 0.26
C LYS A 38 -29.56 -0.60 1.29
N ASN A 39 -30.48 -1.41 1.82
CA ASN A 39 -30.14 -2.47 2.77
C ASN A 39 -29.23 -3.53 2.14
N MET A 40 -29.51 -3.96 0.91
CA MET A 40 -28.67 -4.92 0.17
C MET A 40 -27.25 -4.37 -0.04
N LYS A 41 -27.14 -3.09 -0.43
CA LYS A 41 -25.85 -2.42 -0.59
C LYS A 41 -25.06 -2.40 0.73
N THR A 42 -25.72 -2.03 1.82
CA THR A 42 -25.08 -1.98 3.14
C THR A 42 -24.58 -3.35 3.59
N ILE A 43 -25.37 -4.42 3.37
CA ILE A 43 -24.94 -5.80 3.69
C ILE A 43 -23.70 -6.15 2.89
N ARG A 44 -23.70 -5.91 1.57
CA ARG A 44 -22.55 -6.24 0.70
C ARG A 44 -21.30 -5.43 1.06
N ILE A 45 -21.43 -4.14 1.41
CA ILE A 45 -20.30 -3.34 1.90
C ILE A 45 -19.66 -4.00 3.13
N ASN A 46 -20.48 -4.39 4.10
CA ASN A 46 -19.98 -5.03 5.32
C ASN A 46 -19.30 -6.39 5.02
N GLU A 47 -19.83 -7.18 4.09
CA GLU A 47 -19.20 -8.43 3.65
C GLU A 47 -17.82 -8.19 3.04
N ILE A 48 -17.68 -7.18 2.18
CA ILE A 48 -16.41 -6.82 1.56
C ILE A 48 -15.43 -6.32 2.63
N ILE A 49 -15.85 -5.42 3.52
CA ILE A 49 -14.99 -4.87 4.58
C ILE A 49 -14.48 -5.98 5.49
N ASN A 50 -15.31 -6.96 5.82
CA ASN A 50 -14.92 -8.09 6.67
C ASN A 50 -13.87 -9.02 6.03
N GLN A 51 -13.57 -8.88 4.75
CA GLN A 51 -12.50 -9.61 4.08
C GLN A 51 -11.13 -8.95 4.26
N PHE A 52 -11.10 -7.69 4.74
CA PHE A 52 -9.85 -6.98 4.98
C PHE A 52 -9.36 -7.21 6.40
N HIS A 53 -8.21 -7.83 6.52
CA HIS A 53 -7.54 -8.13 7.80
C HIS A 53 -6.24 -7.37 7.96
N SER A 54 -5.61 -6.99 6.85
CA SER A 54 -4.36 -6.25 6.83
C SER A 54 -4.57 -4.74 6.83
N PHE A 55 -3.48 -4.01 7.06
CA PHE A 55 -3.41 -2.56 6.95
C PHE A 55 -4.54 -1.85 7.71
N ASN A 56 -4.67 -2.18 9.00
CA ASN A 56 -5.76 -1.73 9.87
C ASN A 56 -5.29 -0.92 11.09
N LYS A 57 -4.03 -0.44 11.07
CA LYS A 57 -3.43 0.39 12.11
C LYS A 57 -3.14 1.78 11.55
N GLU A 58 -3.19 2.80 12.38
CA GLU A 58 -2.75 4.16 12.04
C GLU A 58 -1.22 4.31 12.05
N CYS A 59 -0.51 3.34 12.61
CA CYS A 59 0.93 3.37 12.80
C CYS A 59 1.51 1.96 12.70
N TYR A 60 2.58 1.79 11.96
CA TYR A 60 3.24 0.50 11.75
C TYR A 60 4.69 0.54 12.18
N HIS A 61 5.17 -0.55 12.76
CA HIS A 61 6.60 -0.75 12.90
C HIS A 61 7.26 -0.80 11.51
N LYS A 62 8.48 -0.26 11.37
CA LYS A 62 9.19 -0.18 10.07
C LYS A 62 9.24 -1.53 9.35
N THR A 63 9.46 -2.62 10.09
CA THR A 63 9.54 -3.97 9.52
C THR A 63 8.19 -4.57 9.13
N GLU A 64 7.08 -4.03 9.65
CA GLU A 64 5.72 -4.52 9.39
C GLU A 64 5.07 -3.82 8.21
N LEU A 65 5.45 -2.55 7.93
CA LEU A 65 4.75 -1.71 6.95
C LEU A 65 4.70 -2.34 5.55
N LEU A 66 5.84 -2.77 5.03
CA LEU A 66 5.89 -3.33 3.67
C LEU A 66 5.13 -4.68 3.54
N PRO A 67 5.24 -5.64 4.45
CA PRO A 67 4.38 -6.83 4.49
C PRO A 67 2.89 -6.51 4.52
N GLU A 68 2.45 -5.55 5.35
CA GLU A 68 1.05 -5.13 5.45
C GLU A 68 0.53 -4.48 4.15
N LEU A 69 1.36 -3.67 3.48
CA LEU A 69 1.01 -3.09 2.18
C LEU A 69 0.84 -4.17 1.09
N PHE A 70 1.67 -5.21 1.11
CA PHE A 70 1.51 -6.33 0.19
C PHE A 70 0.30 -7.19 0.53
N ALA A 71 0.00 -7.38 1.81
CA ALA A 71 -1.21 -8.09 2.24
C ALA A 71 -2.46 -7.34 1.78
N LEU A 72 -2.52 -6.01 1.98
CA LEU A 72 -3.61 -5.18 1.45
C LEU A 72 -3.75 -5.31 -0.07
N GLN A 73 -2.64 -5.24 -0.82
CA GLN A 73 -2.70 -5.44 -2.28
C GLN A 73 -3.31 -6.79 -2.65
N SER A 74 -2.93 -7.85 -1.93
CA SER A 74 -3.45 -9.21 -2.18
C SER A 74 -4.94 -9.30 -1.85
N GLU A 75 -5.40 -8.71 -0.75
CA GLU A 75 -6.81 -8.67 -0.35
C GLU A 75 -7.67 -7.94 -1.39
N LEU A 76 -7.21 -6.78 -1.90
CA LEU A 76 -7.89 -6.04 -2.97
C LEU A 76 -8.02 -6.89 -4.25
N VAL A 77 -6.95 -7.58 -4.64
CA VAL A 77 -6.93 -8.48 -5.80
C VAL A 77 -7.90 -9.64 -5.62
N GLU A 78 -7.87 -10.31 -4.45
CA GLU A 78 -8.77 -11.43 -4.17
C GLU A 78 -10.23 -11.05 -4.31
N VAL A 79 -10.62 -9.88 -3.78
CA VAL A 79 -12.00 -9.40 -3.81
C VAL A 79 -12.44 -9.03 -5.25
N VAL A 80 -11.61 -8.32 -6.02
CA VAL A 80 -12.00 -7.81 -7.34
C VAL A 80 -11.96 -8.90 -8.43
N PHE A 81 -11.05 -9.87 -8.28
CA PHE A 81 -10.90 -10.98 -9.22
C PHE A 81 -11.49 -12.30 -8.66
N GLU A 82 -12.45 -12.20 -7.72
CA GLU A 82 -13.18 -13.35 -7.21
C GLU A 82 -13.89 -14.08 -8.37
N GLY A 83 -13.59 -15.38 -8.53
CA GLY A 83 -14.16 -16.22 -9.59
C GLY A 83 -13.52 -16.08 -10.98
N ASP A 84 -12.58 -15.16 -11.18
CA ASP A 84 -11.80 -15.06 -12.42
C ASP A 84 -10.68 -16.14 -12.45
N ASP A 85 -10.50 -16.81 -13.60
CA ASP A 85 -9.42 -17.78 -13.82
C ASP A 85 -8.12 -17.08 -14.24
N VAL A 86 -7.50 -16.37 -13.26
CA VAL A 86 -6.25 -15.61 -13.45
C VAL A 86 -5.26 -15.91 -12.33
N ASP A 87 -3.97 -15.83 -12.64
CA ASP A 87 -2.92 -15.90 -11.61
C ASP A 87 -2.91 -14.62 -10.79
N LYS A 88 -3.59 -14.64 -9.66
CA LYS A 88 -3.73 -13.50 -8.75
C LYS A 88 -2.42 -13.06 -8.12
N THR A 89 -1.42 -13.93 -8.02
CA THR A 89 -0.12 -13.60 -7.41
C THR A 89 0.69 -12.60 -8.21
N SER A 90 0.42 -12.53 -9.52
CA SER A 90 1.07 -11.58 -10.43
C SER A 90 0.41 -10.21 -10.45
N LEU A 91 -0.85 -10.11 -10.00
CA LEU A 91 -1.66 -8.88 -10.06
C LEU A 91 -1.24 -7.86 -8.99
N LYS A 92 -1.41 -6.58 -9.33
CA LYS A 92 -1.03 -5.42 -8.52
C LYS A 92 -2.22 -4.48 -8.33
N ILE A 93 -2.07 -3.47 -7.49
CA ILE A 93 -3.10 -2.46 -7.23
C ILE A 93 -3.57 -1.79 -8.54
N TRP A 94 -2.70 -1.51 -9.50
CA TRP A 94 -3.13 -0.92 -10.79
C TRP A 94 -3.98 -1.87 -11.64
N ASP A 95 -3.88 -3.18 -11.48
CA ASP A 95 -4.76 -4.14 -12.16
C ASP A 95 -6.16 -4.11 -11.53
N VAL A 96 -6.23 -3.91 -10.20
CA VAL A 96 -7.48 -3.65 -9.48
C VAL A 96 -8.16 -2.36 -9.99
N GLU A 97 -7.41 -1.24 -10.07
CA GLU A 97 -7.92 0.03 -10.61
C GLU A 97 -8.47 -0.15 -12.02
N LYS A 98 -7.71 -0.79 -12.90
CA LYS A 98 -8.09 -1.06 -14.29
C LYS A 98 -9.37 -1.89 -14.36
N ARG A 99 -9.46 -2.95 -13.58
CA ARG A 99 -10.64 -3.82 -13.54
C ARG A 99 -11.90 -3.07 -13.07
N LEU A 100 -11.78 -2.26 -12.03
CA LEU A 100 -12.89 -1.43 -11.54
C LEU A 100 -13.32 -0.37 -12.57
N ALA A 101 -12.38 0.23 -13.30
CA ALA A 101 -12.66 1.18 -14.37
C ALA A 101 -13.41 0.51 -15.53
N GLU A 102 -13.02 -0.71 -15.95
CA GLU A 102 -13.73 -1.52 -16.95
C GLU A 102 -15.16 -1.82 -16.49
N MET A 103 -15.34 -2.30 -15.26
CA MET A 103 -16.66 -2.57 -14.67
C MET A 103 -17.52 -1.29 -14.61
N ASN A 104 -16.94 -0.14 -14.29
CA ASN A 104 -17.65 1.13 -14.26
C ASN A 104 -18.13 1.55 -15.67
N ALA A 105 -17.28 1.39 -16.68
CA ALA A 105 -17.65 1.67 -18.07
C ALA A 105 -18.80 0.76 -18.53
N GLU A 106 -18.75 -0.53 -18.22
CA GLU A 106 -19.82 -1.48 -18.50
C GLU A 106 -21.15 -1.09 -17.82
N CYS A 107 -21.08 -0.49 -16.63
CA CYS A 107 -22.22 -0.06 -15.83
C CYS A 107 -22.72 1.36 -16.16
N GLY A 108 -22.10 2.04 -17.13
CA GLY A 108 -22.51 3.39 -17.58
C GLY A 108 -21.97 4.52 -16.68
N GLY A 109 -20.83 4.30 -16.02
CA GLY A 109 -20.11 5.36 -15.28
C GLY A 109 -20.71 5.70 -13.92
N VAL A 110 -21.34 4.75 -13.24
CA VAL A 110 -22.10 5.00 -11.99
C VAL A 110 -21.26 5.36 -10.76
N VAL A 111 -19.93 5.10 -10.80
CA VAL A 111 -18.99 5.35 -9.69
C VAL A 111 -17.75 6.15 -10.13
N THR A 112 -17.85 6.93 -11.22
CA THR A 112 -16.69 7.63 -11.80
C THR A 112 -16.00 8.57 -10.82
N GLU A 113 -16.73 9.30 -10.00
CA GLU A 113 -16.15 10.21 -9.00
C GLU A 113 -15.47 9.44 -7.86
N GLN A 114 -16.09 8.38 -7.36
CA GLN A 114 -15.51 7.54 -6.31
C GLN A 114 -14.21 6.89 -6.79
N LEU A 115 -14.17 6.43 -8.06
CA LEU A 115 -12.96 5.87 -8.66
C LEU A 115 -11.81 6.87 -8.73
N ARG A 116 -12.06 8.16 -8.98
CA ARG A 116 -11.01 9.18 -8.96
C ARG A 116 -10.34 9.31 -7.59
N PHE A 117 -11.11 9.26 -6.52
CA PHE A 117 -10.56 9.26 -5.16
C PHE A 117 -9.77 7.97 -4.91
N PHE A 118 -10.35 6.82 -5.26
CA PHE A 118 -9.68 5.53 -5.13
C PHE A 118 -8.35 5.46 -5.89
N GLU A 119 -8.29 5.97 -7.13
CA GLU A 119 -7.04 6.08 -7.91
C GLU A 119 -5.98 6.91 -7.20
N THR A 120 -6.37 8.00 -6.54
CA THR A 120 -5.45 8.86 -5.77
C THR A 120 -4.85 8.09 -4.60
N ASP A 121 -5.69 7.37 -3.86
CA ASP A 121 -5.29 6.54 -2.73
C ASP A 121 -4.40 5.38 -3.18
N CYS A 122 -4.74 4.72 -4.28
CA CYS A 122 -3.91 3.66 -4.87
C CYS A 122 -2.54 4.18 -5.30
N LYS A 123 -2.45 5.38 -5.87
CA LYS A 123 -1.17 6.02 -6.21
C LYS A 123 -0.33 6.28 -4.96
N TYR A 124 -0.96 6.73 -3.87
CA TYR A 124 -0.27 6.92 -2.59
C TYR A 124 0.33 5.59 -2.10
N ILE A 125 -0.49 4.53 -2.01
CA ILE A 125 -0.06 3.19 -1.58
C ILE A 125 1.05 2.64 -2.48
N CYS A 126 0.91 2.74 -3.81
CA CYS A 126 1.94 2.32 -4.75
C CYS A 126 3.26 3.07 -4.59
N ASN A 127 3.20 4.37 -4.29
CA ASN A 127 4.39 5.18 -4.04
C ASN A 127 5.05 4.81 -2.71
N LEU A 128 4.26 4.52 -1.69
CA LEU A 128 4.75 4.04 -0.40
C LEU A 128 5.47 2.68 -0.55
N ILE A 129 4.85 1.71 -1.23
CA ILE A 129 5.49 0.42 -1.55
C ILE A 129 6.83 0.62 -2.28
N LYS A 130 6.87 1.50 -3.30
CA LYS A 130 8.10 1.78 -4.05
C LYS A 130 9.18 2.42 -3.19
N ALA A 131 8.79 3.35 -2.31
CA ALA A 131 9.70 4.01 -1.39
C ALA A 131 10.32 3.03 -0.41
N GLU A 132 9.50 2.18 0.21
CA GLU A 132 9.94 1.13 1.15
C GLU A 132 10.87 0.10 0.49
N ILE A 133 10.50 -0.42 -0.69
CA ILE A 133 11.38 -1.34 -1.44
C ILE A 133 12.72 -0.67 -1.80
N SER A 134 12.66 0.60 -2.22
CA SER A 134 13.85 1.36 -2.61
C SER A 134 14.75 1.65 -1.41
N GLY A 135 14.17 2.05 -0.27
CA GLY A 135 14.86 2.27 0.99
C GLY A 135 15.57 1.01 1.47
N ASN A 136 14.83 -0.07 1.67
CA ASN A 136 15.35 -1.36 2.11
C ASN A 136 16.49 -1.88 1.21
N ARG A 137 16.34 -1.73 -0.11
CA ARG A 137 17.40 -2.12 -1.07
C ARG A 137 18.65 -1.27 -0.91
N GLY A 138 18.49 0.03 -0.67
CA GLY A 138 19.59 0.96 -0.45
C GLY A 138 20.34 0.62 0.83
N GLU A 139 19.63 0.48 1.92
CA GLU A 139 20.18 0.12 3.23
C GLU A 139 20.93 -1.21 3.19
N ASN A 140 20.34 -2.26 2.59
CA ASN A 140 21.01 -3.56 2.46
C ASN A 140 22.34 -3.47 1.69
N LYS A 141 22.42 -2.67 0.63
CA LYS A 141 23.68 -2.42 -0.09
C LYS A 141 24.71 -1.67 0.77
N ALA A 142 24.24 -0.71 1.58
CA ALA A 142 25.13 0.00 2.50
C ALA A 142 25.68 -0.94 3.58
N PHE A 143 24.85 -1.82 4.14
CA PHE A 143 25.28 -2.83 5.10
C PHE A 143 26.24 -3.86 4.51
N GLU A 144 26.02 -4.29 3.29
CA GLU A 144 26.97 -5.11 2.55
C GLU A 144 28.31 -4.38 2.39
N SER A 145 28.29 -3.10 2.02
CA SER A 145 29.53 -2.29 1.93
C SER A 145 30.23 -2.17 3.29
N LEU A 146 29.48 -1.92 4.37
CA LEU A 146 30.04 -1.82 5.72
C LEU A 146 30.68 -3.12 6.22
N SER A 147 30.23 -4.30 5.73
CA SER A 147 30.85 -5.58 6.08
C SER A 147 32.28 -5.74 5.54
N HIS A 148 32.71 -4.86 4.63
CA HIS A 148 34.09 -4.85 4.09
C HIS A 148 35.06 -3.96 4.89
N ILE A 149 34.61 -3.31 5.97
CA ILE A 149 35.49 -2.55 6.87
C ILE A 149 36.51 -3.49 7.49
N ARG A 150 37.78 -3.10 7.42
CA ARG A 150 38.87 -3.83 8.05
C ARG A 150 39.03 -3.39 9.51
N GLY A 151 39.33 -4.35 10.37
CA GLY A 151 39.48 -4.09 11.78
C GLY A 151 38.15 -4.23 12.54
N GLU A 152 38.24 -3.98 13.83
CA GLU A 152 37.13 -4.21 14.75
C GLU A 152 36.12 -3.07 14.66
N HIS A 153 34.89 -3.46 14.39
CA HIS A 153 33.76 -2.55 14.26
C HIS A 153 32.46 -3.27 14.59
N THR A 154 31.47 -2.51 15.01
CA THR A 154 30.09 -2.98 15.18
C THR A 154 29.16 -2.07 14.40
N VAL A 155 28.25 -2.66 13.63
CA VAL A 155 27.20 -1.94 12.87
C VAL A 155 25.87 -2.13 13.58
N LEU A 156 25.34 -1.06 14.14
CA LEU A 156 23.99 -0.99 14.69
C LEU A 156 23.07 -0.43 13.62
N ARG A 157 21.95 -1.12 13.33
CA ARG A 157 21.05 -0.80 12.22
C ARG A 157 19.73 -0.27 12.73
N ASN A 158 19.14 0.68 11.99
CA ASN A 158 17.79 1.19 12.24
C ASN A 158 17.60 1.60 13.70
N ILE A 159 18.50 2.46 14.18
CA ILE A 159 18.50 2.92 15.57
C ILE A 159 17.61 4.15 15.70
N GLU A 160 16.54 4.04 16.43
CA GLU A 160 15.65 5.15 16.74
C GLU A 160 16.03 5.78 18.07
N LEU A 161 16.47 7.04 18.04
CA LEU A 161 16.83 7.80 19.24
C LEU A 161 15.85 8.93 19.50
N SER A 162 15.66 9.26 20.79
CA SER A 162 14.82 10.38 21.21
C SER A 162 15.33 10.97 22.51
N ASN A 163 15.27 12.31 22.62
CA ASN A 163 15.56 13.07 23.85
C ASN A 163 14.29 13.67 24.49
N GLY A 164 13.10 13.27 24.01
CA GLY A 164 11.80 13.75 24.47
C GLY A 164 11.25 14.92 23.65
N SER A 165 12.09 15.78 23.08
CA SER A 165 11.69 16.87 22.19
C SER A 165 11.95 16.57 20.71
N GLU A 166 13.01 15.84 20.45
CA GLU A 166 13.42 15.43 19.11
C GLU A 166 13.48 13.91 19.04
N ARG A 167 13.19 13.39 17.87
CA ARG A 167 13.22 11.96 17.56
C ARG A 167 13.73 11.76 16.14
N SER A 168 14.64 10.81 15.94
CA SER A 168 15.15 10.48 14.62
C SER A 168 15.65 9.05 14.55
N GLU A 169 15.38 8.41 13.43
CA GLU A 169 15.97 7.13 13.06
C GLU A 169 17.33 7.37 12.39
N LEU A 170 18.32 6.58 12.79
CA LEU A 170 19.65 6.48 12.20
C LEU A 170 19.70 5.19 11.39
N ASP A 171 19.91 5.27 10.05
CA ASP A 171 19.94 4.08 9.19
C ASP A 171 21.02 3.09 9.65
N ALA A 172 22.20 3.61 10.00
CA ALA A 172 23.22 2.84 10.74
C ALA A 172 24.08 3.74 11.63
N VAL A 173 24.56 3.15 12.74
CA VAL A 173 25.66 3.66 13.54
C VAL A 173 26.79 2.63 13.52
N VAL A 174 27.98 3.05 13.07
CA VAL A 174 29.16 2.18 13.07
C VAL A 174 30.08 2.63 14.20
N ILE A 175 30.32 1.75 15.16
CA ILE A 175 31.25 1.96 16.25
C ILE A 175 32.58 1.29 15.90
N THR A 176 33.64 2.07 15.96
CA THR A 176 35.02 1.64 15.72
C THR A 176 35.92 2.13 16.84
N ARG A 177 37.16 1.67 16.87
CA ARG A 177 38.18 2.21 17.80
C ARG A 177 38.52 3.68 17.57
N ASN A 178 38.01 4.29 16.49
CA ASN A 178 38.28 5.67 16.12
C ASN A 178 37.08 6.60 16.31
N GLY A 179 35.95 6.10 16.80
CA GLY A 179 34.74 6.85 17.07
C GLY A 179 33.47 6.23 16.52
N ALA A 180 32.39 6.97 16.60
CA ALA A 180 31.05 6.64 16.09
C ALA A 180 30.79 7.29 14.75
N PHE A 181 30.26 6.55 13.80
CA PHE A 181 29.88 7.06 12.47
C PHE A 181 28.37 6.91 12.30
N ILE A 182 27.70 8.02 12.06
CA ILE A 182 26.29 8.05 11.62
C ILE A 182 26.30 7.90 10.12
N ILE A 183 25.64 6.87 9.62
CA ILE A 183 25.50 6.60 8.19
C ILE A 183 24.05 6.85 7.80
N GLU A 184 23.86 7.81 6.88
CA GLU A 184 22.58 8.11 6.24
C GLU A 184 22.59 7.57 4.81
N VAL A 185 21.65 6.71 4.45
CA VAL A 185 21.63 6.04 3.17
C VAL A 185 20.67 6.76 2.21
N LYS A 186 21.14 7.11 1.02
CA LYS A 186 20.31 7.71 -0.03
C LYS A 186 20.33 6.85 -1.29
N ASN A 187 19.18 6.27 -1.63
CA ASN A 187 18.99 5.52 -2.87
C ASN A 187 18.19 6.37 -3.86
N THR A 188 18.89 7.09 -4.73
CA THR A 188 18.30 7.98 -5.73
C THR A 188 18.84 7.70 -7.13
N SER A 189 18.02 7.95 -8.15
CA SER A 189 18.41 7.93 -9.56
C SER A 189 18.63 9.34 -10.15
N LYS A 190 18.46 10.39 -9.35
CA LYS A 190 18.61 11.78 -9.76
C LYS A 190 19.93 12.34 -9.27
N ASN A 191 20.53 13.25 -10.04
CA ASN A 191 21.67 14.02 -9.61
C ASN A 191 21.32 14.88 -8.40
N ILE A 192 22.27 15.10 -7.52
CA ILE A 192 22.06 15.76 -6.22
C ILE A 192 22.93 17.00 -6.12
N PHE A 193 22.32 18.06 -5.61
CA PHE A 193 23.01 19.26 -5.18
C PHE A 193 22.68 19.50 -3.70
N ILE A 194 23.70 19.67 -2.87
CA ILE A 194 23.59 20.07 -1.46
C ILE A 194 24.24 21.43 -1.34
N ASP A 195 23.50 22.44 -0.90
CA ASP A 195 24.02 23.79 -0.73
C ASP A 195 24.85 23.93 0.57
N SER A 196 25.37 25.14 0.84
CA SER A 196 26.19 25.41 2.03
C SER A 196 25.43 25.28 3.34
N GLU A 197 24.11 25.38 3.32
CA GLU A 197 23.22 25.26 4.47
C GLU A 197 22.72 23.83 4.69
N GLY A 198 23.07 22.90 3.79
CA GLY A 198 22.66 21.50 3.84
C GLY A 198 21.30 21.22 3.23
N ASN A 199 20.72 22.18 2.48
CA ASN A 199 19.50 21.90 1.74
C ASN A 199 19.79 20.94 0.58
N TYR A 200 18.93 19.94 0.43
CA TYR A 200 19.08 18.83 -0.50
C TYR A 200 18.15 18.99 -1.69
N TYR A 201 18.72 19.04 -2.89
CA TYR A 201 17.98 19.19 -4.14
C TYR A 201 18.24 18.03 -5.07
N ARG A 202 17.18 17.54 -5.70
CA ARG A 202 17.28 16.59 -6.82
C ARG A 202 17.28 17.37 -8.11
N THR A 203 18.32 17.18 -8.92
CA THR A 203 18.43 17.80 -10.24
C THR A 203 17.81 16.92 -11.32
N GLY A 204 17.25 17.52 -12.34
CA GLY A 204 16.57 16.88 -13.46
C GLY A 204 15.82 17.93 -14.26
N GLU A 205 14.70 17.55 -14.92
CA GLU A 205 13.81 18.51 -15.57
C GLU A 205 13.22 19.54 -14.60
N PHE A 206 13.11 19.15 -13.30
CA PHE A 206 12.67 20.02 -12.22
C PHE A 206 13.65 19.98 -11.06
N LEU A 207 14.11 21.14 -10.64
CA LEU A 207 14.85 21.32 -9.40
C LEU A 207 13.82 21.28 -8.25
N LYS A 208 13.75 20.18 -7.52
CA LYS A 208 12.83 20.03 -6.40
C LYS A 208 13.60 20.05 -5.09
N TRP A 209 13.26 20.99 -4.21
CA TRP A 209 13.72 21.00 -2.83
C TRP A 209 13.09 19.82 -2.07
N ASP A 210 13.92 18.97 -1.45
CA ASP A 210 13.48 17.72 -0.86
C ASP A 210 13.47 17.80 0.67
N SER A 211 14.57 18.25 1.26
CA SER A 211 14.71 18.46 2.70
C SER A 211 16.08 19.07 3.02
N ASN A 212 16.25 19.61 4.22
CA ASN A 212 17.57 19.96 4.74
C ASN A 212 18.25 18.74 5.35
N ILE A 213 19.17 18.12 4.62
CA ILE A 213 19.91 16.94 5.10
C ILE A 213 20.95 17.30 6.16
N GLY A 214 21.50 18.51 6.10
CA GLY A 214 22.43 19.00 7.10
C GLY A 214 21.78 19.10 8.48
N GLU A 215 20.58 19.70 8.55
CA GLU A 215 19.81 19.77 9.79
C GLU A 215 19.39 18.41 10.33
N LYS A 216 18.95 17.50 9.45
CA LYS A 216 18.62 16.12 9.84
C LYS A 216 19.84 15.41 10.44
N MET A 217 21.01 15.54 9.85
CA MET A 217 22.23 14.92 10.35
C MET A 217 22.66 15.54 11.68
N ARG A 218 22.51 16.88 11.84
CA ARG A 218 22.74 17.57 13.10
C ARG A 218 21.88 16.99 14.24
N ILE A 219 20.58 16.85 14.00
CA ILE A 219 19.64 16.24 14.99
C ILE A 219 20.09 14.83 15.33
N LYS A 220 20.41 13.99 14.37
CA LYS A 220 20.91 12.63 14.59
C LYS A 220 22.18 12.61 15.42
N ARG A 221 23.14 13.51 15.12
CA ARG A 221 24.37 13.66 15.88
C ARG A 221 24.10 14.09 17.31
N ASP A 222 23.24 15.10 17.52
CA ASP A 222 22.95 15.62 18.85
C ASP A 222 22.23 14.58 19.73
N LEU A 223 21.34 13.79 19.16
CA LEU A 223 20.72 12.65 19.85
C LEU A 223 21.75 11.58 20.22
N LEU A 224 22.62 11.18 19.31
CA LEU A 224 23.67 10.20 19.58
C LEU A 224 24.67 10.74 20.60
N ARG A 225 25.03 12.03 20.53
CA ARG A 225 25.89 12.69 21.51
C ARG A 225 25.29 12.58 22.91
N GLY A 226 24.01 12.91 23.09
CA GLY A 226 23.33 12.80 24.39
C GLY A 226 23.37 11.38 24.97
N VAL A 227 23.26 10.36 24.12
CA VAL A 227 23.39 8.95 24.55
C VAL A 227 24.81 8.63 25.05
N LEU A 228 25.83 9.01 24.25
CA LEU A 228 27.24 8.75 24.61
C LEU A 228 27.66 9.53 25.85
N ASP A 229 27.24 10.79 25.95
CA ASP A 229 27.57 11.65 27.13
C ASP A 229 26.96 11.08 28.42
N SER A 230 25.79 10.46 28.37
CA SER A 230 25.16 9.83 29.52
C SER A 230 26.00 8.68 30.13
N LYS A 231 26.95 8.16 29.35
CA LYS A 231 27.90 7.10 29.76
C LYS A 231 29.33 7.60 29.93
N GLY A 232 29.54 8.92 29.92
CA GLY A 232 30.86 9.52 30.08
C GLY A 232 31.76 9.47 28.85
N LEU A 233 31.21 9.08 27.69
CA LEU A 233 31.92 9.02 26.40
C LEU A 233 31.90 10.36 25.65
N THR A 234 31.99 11.48 26.37
CA THR A 234 31.90 12.85 25.82
C THR A 234 32.98 13.19 24.79
N TYR A 235 34.12 12.49 24.88
CA TYR A 235 35.27 12.67 23.99
C TYR A 235 35.26 11.78 22.75
N MET A 236 34.31 10.83 22.63
CA MET A 236 34.19 9.99 21.45
C MET A 236 33.71 10.83 20.26
N PRO A 237 34.49 10.98 19.16
CA PRO A 237 34.07 11.75 18.01
C PRO A 237 32.91 11.07 17.32
N ILE A 238 31.98 11.90 16.77
CA ILE A 238 30.88 11.46 15.94
C ILE A 238 31.10 12.03 14.54
N TYR A 239 31.11 11.16 13.55
CA TYR A 239 31.29 11.48 12.15
C TYR A 239 29.98 11.28 11.40
N GLU A 240 29.61 12.22 10.56
CA GLU A 240 28.38 12.22 9.76
C GLU A 240 28.72 11.88 8.32
N VAL A 241 28.10 10.82 7.78
CA VAL A 241 28.35 10.37 6.41
C VAL A 241 27.04 10.07 5.69
N VAL A 242 26.80 10.77 4.58
CA VAL A 242 25.69 10.47 3.66
C VAL A 242 26.22 9.59 2.52
N VAL A 243 25.71 8.38 2.42
CA VAL A 243 26.13 7.43 1.38
C VAL A 243 25.08 7.28 0.29
N PHE A 244 25.52 7.46 -0.94
CA PHE A 244 24.68 7.27 -2.13
C PHE A 244 24.90 5.88 -2.73
N THR A 245 23.82 5.12 -2.90
CA THR A 245 23.90 3.72 -3.35
C THR A 245 24.01 3.58 -4.87
N ASN A 246 23.70 4.64 -5.62
CA ASN A 246 23.78 4.67 -7.07
C ASN A 246 25.00 5.50 -7.53
N ASN A 247 26.03 4.85 -8.05
CA ASN A 247 27.25 5.49 -8.52
C ASN A 247 27.13 6.18 -9.89
N ARG A 248 25.95 6.15 -10.52
CA ARG A 248 25.67 6.83 -11.80
C ARG A 248 25.17 8.26 -11.63
N VAL A 249 24.88 8.66 -10.40
CA VAL A 249 24.41 10.02 -10.10
C VAL A 249 25.59 10.94 -9.82
N GLU A 250 25.47 12.18 -10.23
CA GLU A 250 26.41 13.24 -9.85
C GLU A 250 25.99 13.86 -8.52
N ILE A 251 26.98 14.07 -7.62
CA ILE A 251 26.76 14.64 -6.31
C ILE A 251 27.62 15.89 -6.18
N GLN A 252 26.98 17.04 -6.06
CA GLN A 252 27.62 18.31 -5.76
C GLN A 252 27.27 18.70 -4.34
N ASN A 253 28.23 18.57 -3.42
CA ASN A 253 28.08 18.93 -2.01
C ASN A 253 28.89 20.18 -1.69
N LYS A 254 28.23 21.27 -1.28
CA LYS A 254 28.83 22.51 -0.78
C LYS A 254 28.77 22.65 0.73
N CYS A 255 28.11 21.76 1.44
CA CYS A 255 28.03 21.75 2.88
C CYS A 255 29.33 21.21 3.49
N ALA A 256 30.09 22.09 4.16
CA ALA A 256 31.42 21.74 4.68
C ALA A 256 31.36 20.73 5.84
N THR A 257 30.26 20.69 6.59
CA THR A 257 30.10 19.81 7.75
C THR A 257 29.63 18.42 7.39
N LEU A 258 29.13 18.21 6.16
CA LEU A 258 28.52 16.98 5.71
C LEU A 258 29.46 16.20 4.77
N LYS A 259 29.86 14.99 5.15
CA LYS A 259 30.58 14.09 4.25
C LYS A 259 29.62 13.32 3.37
N THR A 260 29.88 13.32 2.06
CA THR A 260 29.13 12.50 1.10
C THR A 260 30.05 11.52 0.38
N CYS A 261 29.56 10.31 0.11
CA CYS A 261 30.32 9.31 -0.63
C CYS A 261 29.42 8.31 -1.36
N PHE A 262 30.03 7.51 -2.21
CA PHE A 262 29.41 6.29 -2.76
C PHE A 262 29.75 5.06 -1.93
N LEU A 263 29.00 3.97 -2.12
CA LEU A 263 29.17 2.71 -1.38
C LEU A 263 30.63 2.21 -1.40
N SER A 264 31.30 2.26 -2.53
CA SER A 264 32.69 1.80 -2.68
C SER A 264 33.70 2.62 -1.87
N GLN A 265 33.34 3.82 -1.46
CA GLN A 265 34.20 4.72 -0.68
C GLN A 265 33.92 4.63 0.81
N LEU A 266 32.77 4.08 1.22
CA LEU A 266 32.28 4.10 2.59
C LEU A 266 33.25 3.39 3.57
N PRO A 267 33.72 2.15 3.33
CA PRO A 267 34.69 1.51 4.25
C PRO A 267 35.98 2.32 4.38
N TYR A 268 36.48 2.85 3.28
CA TYR A 268 37.71 3.64 3.26
C TYR A 268 37.61 4.94 4.07
N ILE A 269 36.46 5.63 4.03
CA ILE A 269 36.23 6.84 4.81
C ILE A 269 36.26 6.52 6.30
N ILE A 270 35.67 5.42 6.72
CA ILE A 270 35.64 4.98 8.11
C ILE A 270 37.06 4.57 8.57
N GLU A 271 37.76 3.80 7.76
CA GLU A 271 39.12 3.31 8.09
C GLU A 271 40.19 4.42 8.16
N ARG A 272 39.98 5.56 7.49
CA ARG A 272 40.94 6.68 7.49
C ARG A 272 40.86 7.57 8.70
N CYS A 273 39.80 7.52 9.51
CA CYS A 273 39.70 8.25 10.76
C CYS A 273 40.51 7.55 11.80
N ARG A 274 41.73 8.04 12.12
CA ARG A 274 42.71 7.37 13.03
C ARG A 274 43.20 8.27 14.15
N GLU A 275 42.52 9.37 14.41
CA GLU A 275 43.03 10.41 15.34
C GLU A 275 42.99 9.98 16.81
N ILE A 276 42.04 9.13 17.18
CA ILE A 276 41.84 8.65 18.56
C ILE A 276 41.65 7.13 18.52
N VAL A 277 42.16 6.43 19.54
CA VAL A 277 42.01 4.99 19.64
C VAL A 277 41.33 4.66 20.97
N PHE A 278 40.06 4.19 20.87
CA PHE A 278 39.28 3.72 22.00
C PHE A 278 39.66 2.27 22.37
N SER A 279 39.53 1.95 23.66
CA SER A 279 39.57 0.57 24.12
C SER A 279 38.35 -0.23 23.69
N PHE A 280 38.42 -1.54 23.77
CA PHE A 280 37.25 -2.40 23.53
C PHE A 280 36.15 -2.14 24.54
N ASP A 281 36.49 -1.94 25.82
CA ASP A 281 35.50 -1.64 26.86
C ASP A 281 34.73 -0.35 26.57
N GLU A 282 35.39 0.67 25.99
CA GLU A 282 34.74 1.92 25.60
C GLU A 282 33.84 1.73 24.37
N MET A 283 34.25 0.88 23.42
CA MET A 283 33.38 0.50 22.29
C MET A 283 32.17 -0.28 22.77
N ASP A 284 32.33 -1.27 23.63
CA ASP A 284 31.23 -2.07 24.18
C ASP A 284 30.27 -1.20 24.98
N LEU A 285 30.79 -0.28 25.80
CA LEU A 285 29.99 0.70 26.54
C LEU A 285 29.15 1.59 25.61
N ALA A 286 29.73 2.03 24.47
CA ALA A 286 29.00 2.80 23.47
C ALA A 286 27.89 1.97 22.81
N ILE A 287 28.17 0.72 22.43
CA ILE A 287 27.24 -0.22 21.84
C ILE A 287 26.05 -0.48 22.78
N GLU A 288 26.35 -0.77 24.04
CA GLU A 288 25.34 -1.00 25.08
C GLU A 288 24.46 0.24 25.30
N ALA A 289 25.09 1.44 25.38
CA ALA A 289 24.39 2.70 25.56
C ALA A 289 23.39 2.97 24.42
N ILE A 290 23.83 2.81 23.18
CA ILE A 290 23.02 3.05 22.00
C ILE A 290 21.90 2.00 21.92
N SER A 291 22.22 0.73 22.17
CA SER A 291 21.23 -0.35 22.15
C SER A 291 20.15 -0.17 23.22
N ALA A 292 20.53 0.28 24.42
CA ALA A 292 19.61 0.55 25.53
C ALA A 292 18.73 1.81 25.25
N ALA A 293 19.25 2.78 24.51
CA ALA A 293 18.53 4.01 24.15
C ALA A 293 17.62 3.83 22.93
N ASN A 294 17.79 2.73 22.18
CA ASN A 294 17.01 2.45 20.99
C ASN A 294 15.52 2.32 21.34
N LYS A 295 14.68 3.02 20.60
CA LYS A 295 13.21 2.97 20.69
C LYS A 295 12.67 2.16 19.51
N GLU A 296 11.46 1.65 19.69
CA GLU A 296 10.74 1.08 18.55
C GLU A 296 10.42 2.16 17.53
N SER A 297 10.74 1.92 16.27
CA SER A 297 10.48 2.84 15.18
C SER A 297 9.09 2.57 14.61
N TYR A 298 8.22 3.58 14.67
CA TYR A 298 6.86 3.54 14.14
C TYR A 298 6.68 4.60 13.06
N TYR A 299 6.11 4.19 11.94
CA TYR A 299 5.67 5.07 10.86
C TYR A 299 4.21 5.46 11.07
N PRO A 300 3.91 6.71 11.41
CA PRO A 300 2.55 7.21 11.33
C PRO A 300 2.15 7.28 9.85
N LEU A 301 0.97 6.75 9.53
CA LEU A 301 0.42 6.85 8.19
C LEU A 301 -0.36 8.17 8.08
N ASP A 302 0.04 9.02 7.13
CA ASP A 302 -0.77 10.16 6.69
C ASP A 302 -1.80 9.67 5.65
N PHE A 303 -2.61 8.70 6.05
CA PHE A 303 -3.55 8.00 5.19
C PHE A 303 -4.71 7.39 5.99
N ASP A 304 -5.93 7.76 5.65
CA ASP A 304 -7.14 7.22 6.27
C ASP A 304 -7.49 5.84 5.68
N VAL A 305 -7.01 4.81 6.34
CA VAL A 305 -7.19 3.41 5.93
C VAL A 305 -8.66 3.00 5.91
N ASP A 306 -9.43 3.44 6.90
CA ASP A 306 -10.84 3.08 7.02
C ASP A 306 -11.66 3.75 5.92
N SER A 307 -11.38 5.03 5.64
CA SER A 307 -12.00 5.75 4.51
C SER A 307 -11.70 5.07 3.18
N PHE A 308 -10.46 4.66 2.96
CA PHE A 308 -10.04 3.94 1.75
C PHE A 308 -10.80 2.61 1.57
N LYS A 309 -10.84 1.76 2.59
CA LYS A 309 -11.56 0.47 2.56
C LYS A 309 -13.05 0.63 2.36
N ASN A 310 -13.65 1.61 3.04
CA ASN A 310 -15.07 1.93 2.89
C ASN A 310 -15.41 2.42 1.47
N ASN A 311 -14.58 3.30 0.89
CA ASN A 311 -14.73 3.79 -0.48
C ASN A 311 -14.63 2.64 -1.49
N PHE A 312 -13.64 1.77 -1.34
CA PHE A 312 -13.48 0.57 -2.18
C PHE A 312 -14.71 -0.34 -2.10
N ALA A 313 -15.19 -0.66 -0.90
CA ALA A 313 -16.35 -1.52 -0.70
C ALA A 313 -17.63 -0.88 -1.28
N ASP A 314 -17.80 0.44 -1.16
CA ASP A 314 -18.93 1.19 -1.76
C ASP A 314 -18.89 1.14 -3.29
N ILE A 315 -17.72 1.33 -3.90
CA ILE A 315 -17.51 1.22 -5.36
C ILE A 315 -17.95 -0.17 -5.83
N LEU A 316 -17.39 -1.21 -5.24
CA LEU A 316 -17.63 -2.59 -5.69
C LEU A 316 -19.10 -2.99 -5.51
N ALA A 317 -19.69 -2.75 -4.34
CA ALA A 317 -21.10 -3.04 -4.09
C ALA A 317 -22.03 -2.25 -5.04
N THR A 318 -21.68 -1.01 -5.39
CA THR A 318 -22.46 -0.21 -6.36
C THR A 318 -22.37 -0.79 -7.76
N LEU A 319 -21.18 -1.22 -8.21
CA LEU A 319 -20.96 -1.84 -9.53
C LEU A 319 -21.70 -3.18 -9.64
N GLU A 320 -21.63 -4.04 -8.63
CA GLU A 320 -22.35 -5.30 -8.59
C GLU A 320 -23.86 -5.11 -8.67
N LEU A 321 -24.42 -4.17 -7.92
CA LEU A 321 -25.85 -3.83 -8.00
C LEU A 321 -26.26 -3.26 -9.36
N ALA A 322 -25.42 -2.43 -9.97
CA ALA A 322 -25.65 -1.89 -11.30
C ALA A 322 -25.65 -3.00 -12.37
N LYS A 323 -24.70 -3.94 -12.29
CA LYS A 323 -24.62 -5.12 -13.16
C LYS A 323 -25.86 -6.02 -13.03
N ALA A 324 -26.28 -6.30 -11.80
CA ALA A 324 -27.48 -7.08 -11.52
C ALA A 324 -28.77 -6.41 -12.07
N LYS A 325 -28.89 -5.09 -11.94
CA LYS A 325 -30.01 -4.32 -12.51
C LYS A 325 -30.02 -4.37 -14.05
N LYS A 326 -28.86 -4.25 -14.68
CA LYS A 326 -28.72 -4.32 -16.15
C LYS A 326 -29.17 -5.70 -16.66
N SER A 327 -28.74 -6.77 -16.02
CA SER A 327 -29.16 -8.14 -16.33
C SER A 327 -30.67 -8.34 -16.14
N SER A 328 -31.23 -7.90 -15.02
CA SER A 328 -32.67 -7.97 -14.75
C SER A 328 -33.52 -7.16 -15.74
N ASN A 329 -33.06 -5.97 -16.15
CA ASN A 329 -33.76 -5.14 -17.12
C ASN A 329 -33.69 -5.75 -18.53
N TRP A 330 -32.56 -6.31 -18.93
CA TRP A 330 -32.43 -7.03 -20.20
C TRP A 330 -33.39 -8.22 -20.24
N PHE A 331 -33.47 -9.01 -19.17
CA PHE A 331 -34.42 -10.15 -19.11
C PHE A 331 -35.87 -9.70 -19.21
N LYS A 332 -36.26 -8.61 -18.50
CA LYS A 332 -37.62 -8.04 -18.61
C LYS A 332 -37.93 -7.54 -20.01
N THR A 333 -36.96 -6.88 -20.66
CA THR A 333 -37.10 -6.40 -22.04
C THR A 333 -37.28 -7.56 -23.01
N MET A 334 -36.46 -8.61 -22.85
CA MET A 334 -36.55 -9.82 -23.65
C MET A 334 -37.92 -10.51 -23.46
N MET A 335 -38.37 -10.66 -22.20
CA MET A 335 -39.67 -11.26 -21.88
C MET A 335 -40.85 -10.41 -22.41
N SER A 336 -40.74 -9.07 -22.39
CA SER A 336 -41.76 -8.18 -22.96
C SER A 336 -41.81 -8.27 -24.49
N PHE A 337 -40.68 -8.50 -25.14
CA PHE A 337 -40.61 -8.68 -26.59
C PHE A 337 -41.22 -10.03 -27.03
N VAL A 338 -40.95 -11.08 -26.28
CA VAL A 338 -41.54 -12.40 -26.44
C VAL A 338 -43.05 -12.32 -26.21
N GLY A 339 -43.53 -11.65 -25.17
CA GLY A 339 -44.93 -11.48 -24.84
C GLY A 339 -45.76 -10.73 -25.90
N ARG A 340 -45.16 -9.73 -26.61
CA ARG A 340 -45.88 -9.00 -27.68
C ARG A 340 -46.05 -9.77 -29.00
N LYS A 341 -45.21 -10.78 -29.28
CA LYS A 341 -45.33 -11.65 -30.46
C LYS A 341 -46.09 -12.96 -30.17
N ALA A 342 -46.52 -13.19 -28.94
CA ALA A 342 -46.94 -14.51 -28.44
C ALA A 342 -48.41 -14.85 -28.62
N THR A 343 -49.23 -14.04 -29.25
CA THR A 343 -50.67 -14.37 -29.42
C THR A 343 -50.98 -15.41 -30.53
N LYS A 344 -50.01 -15.80 -31.33
CA LYS A 344 -50.23 -16.90 -32.33
C LYS A 344 -49.20 -18.04 -32.33
N TYR A 345 -48.03 -17.89 -31.71
CA TYR A 345 -46.93 -18.89 -31.77
C TYR A 345 -46.29 -19.24 -30.41
N ALA A 346 -46.85 -18.78 -29.31
CA ALA A 346 -46.26 -18.89 -27.95
C ALA A 346 -46.04 -20.32 -27.48
N ALA A 347 -46.97 -21.24 -27.81
CA ALA A 347 -46.85 -22.63 -27.38
C ALA A 347 -45.71 -23.40 -28.09
N ARG A 348 -45.41 -23.08 -29.35
CA ARG A 348 -44.30 -23.72 -30.09
C ARG A 348 -42.93 -23.14 -29.75
N ALA A 349 -42.84 -21.82 -29.52
CA ALA A 349 -41.57 -21.20 -29.14
C ALA A 349 -41.12 -21.57 -27.73
N ALA A 350 -42.03 -21.70 -26.77
CA ALA A 350 -41.72 -22.16 -25.41
C ALA A 350 -41.24 -23.63 -25.38
N MET A 351 -41.81 -24.50 -26.22
CA MET A 351 -41.31 -25.88 -26.35
C MET A 351 -39.92 -25.92 -27.00
N PHE A 352 -39.63 -25.07 -27.98
CA PHE A 352 -38.30 -25.02 -28.60
C PHE A 352 -37.22 -24.51 -27.61
N ALA A 353 -37.53 -23.49 -26.83
CA ALA A 353 -36.60 -22.98 -25.81
C ALA A 353 -36.34 -24.02 -24.71
N PHE A 354 -37.35 -24.77 -24.31
CA PHE A 354 -37.22 -25.85 -23.33
C PHE A 354 -36.35 -27.01 -23.84
N VAL A 355 -36.49 -27.36 -25.12
CA VAL A 355 -35.68 -28.43 -25.77
C VAL A 355 -34.20 -27.98 -25.89
N ILE A 356 -33.94 -26.70 -26.23
CA ILE A 356 -32.56 -26.20 -26.30
C ILE A 356 -31.88 -26.18 -24.95
N VAL A 357 -32.59 -25.74 -23.90
CA VAL A 357 -32.02 -25.72 -22.55
C VAL A 357 -31.78 -27.14 -22.03
N SER A 358 -32.68 -28.10 -22.35
CA SER A 358 -32.50 -29.50 -21.99
C SER A 358 -31.38 -30.17 -22.78
N ALA A 359 -31.16 -29.83 -24.04
CA ALA A 359 -30.06 -30.36 -24.85
C ALA A 359 -28.68 -29.83 -24.41
N ILE A 360 -28.60 -28.57 -23.95
CA ILE A 360 -27.35 -27.99 -23.42
C ILE A 360 -26.99 -28.59 -22.04
N GLY A 361 -28.00 -28.98 -21.25
CA GLY A 361 -27.82 -29.68 -19.98
C GLY A 361 -27.33 -31.12 -20.11
N LEU A 362 -27.58 -31.78 -21.25
CA LEU A 362 -27.16 -33.17 -21.53
C LEU A 362 -25.75 -33.30 -22.13
N VAL A 363 -25.15 -32.22 -22.58
CA VAL A 363 -23.78 -32.19 -23.15
C VAL A 363 -22.71 -31.84 -22.12
N ARG A 364 -23.11 -31.56 -20.87
CA ARG A 364 -22.20 -31.23 -19.75
C ARG A 364 -22.12 -32.30 -18.65
N ASN A 365 -22.48 -33.57 -18.96
CA ASN A 365 -22.15 -34.69 -18.09
C ASN A 365 -21.23 -35.69 -18.81
#